data_eed9807cd52e2cd2e6017388a431260e
#
_entry.id   eed9807cd52e2cd2e6017388a431260e
#
_cell.length_a   1.000
_cell.length_b   1.000
_cell.length_c   1.000
_cell.angle_alpha   90.00
_cell.angle_beta   90.00
_cell.angle_gamma   90.00
#
_symmetry.space_group_name_H-M   'P 1'
#
loop_
_entity.id
_entity.type
_entity.pdbx_description
1 polymer ?
#
loop_
_entity_poly.entity_id
_entity_poly.type
_entity_poly.pdbx_seq_one_letter_code
_entity_poly.pdbx_strand_id
1 'polypeptide(L)'
;MGLLFDSFWRAAAYCLRPRVMLLSALPLLLMALLALVLQHFYWDAAVQGMASLLDDSTLLASMLSWLASWGVANVMDWLAPLMVVLLASPVLVVVSLLAVAFLMTPALVNMVAVRRFPSLERKQGGALLASISWSLASTVMALLALLFSVPLWLVPPLVLVLPPLIWGWLTYRVMAFDALAEHASKDERREVLRRHRVTLLGMGVLTGYLGAAPSIVWASGVVFAAAFVVLLPLAIWIYTLVFAFSSLWFAHFCLQALAQLRAANSAVGAAAPVRAANGAAVPGAPGQAQPPPSSHQLD
;
A
#
# COMPACT_ATOMS: atom_id res chain seq x y z
N MET A 1 -3.06 1.36 -22.64
CA MET A 1 -3.42 -0.04 -22.27
C MET A 1 -2.18 -0.91 -22.12
N GLY A 2 -1.16 -0.85 -23.01
CA GLY A 2 0.04 -1.69 -22.91
C GLY A 2 0.83 -1.59 -21.61
N LEU A 3 0.98 -0.39 -21.05
CA LEU A 3 1.73 -0.16 -19.81
C LEU A 3 1.10 -0.89 -18.60
N LEU A 4 -0.22 -0.92 -18.52
CA LEU A 4 -0.95 -1.59 -17.44
C LEU A 4 -0.80 -3.12 -17.51
N PHE A 5 -0.93 -3.71 -18.70
CA PHE A 5 -0.75 -5.15 -18.91
C PHE A 5 0.71 -5.59 -18.73
N ASP A 6 1.67 -4.81 -19.25
CA ASP A 6 3.10 -5.11 -19.05
C ASP A 6 3.49 -5.09 -17.56
N SER A 7 3.01 -4.08 -16.81
CA SER A 7 3.26 -3.99 -15.37
C SER A 7 2.59 -5.12 -14.58
N PHE A 8 1.40 -5.56 -14.96
CA PHE A 8 0.68 -6.68 -14.33
C PHE A 8 1.46 -8.00 -14.46
N TRP A 9 1.80 -8.40 -15.70
CA TRP A 9 2.52 -9.65 -15.95
C TRP A 9 3.90 -9.67 -15.29
N ARG A 10 4.57 -8.54 -15.27
CA ARG A 10 5.85 -8.42 -14.56
C ARG A 10 5.68 -8.55 -13.06
N ALA A 11 4.66 -7.92 -12.47
CA ALA A 11 4.36 -8.07 -11.05
C ALA A 11 4.08 -9.53 -10.69
N ALA A 12 3.28 -10.24 -11.50
CA ALA A 12 3.02 -11.66 -11.34
C ALA A 12 4.29 -12.51 -11.41
N ALA A 13 5.14 -12.26 -12.42
CA ALA A 13 6.41 -12.96 -12.57
C ALA A 13 7.39 -12.67 -11.41
N TYR A 14 7.39 -11.45 -10.88
CA TYR A 14 8.22 -11.10 -9.72
C TYR A 14 7.69 -11.72 -8.43
N CYS A 15 6.37 -11.87 -8.30
CA CYS A 15 5.74 -12.51 -7.14
C CYS A 15 6.16 -13.98 -7.00
N LEU A 16 6.37 -14.68 -8.12
CA LEU A 16 6.84 -16.08 -8.13
C LEU A 16 8.33 -16.24 -7.80
N ARG A 17 9.08 -15.16 -7.63
CA ARG A 17 10.49 -15.27 -7.25
C ARG A 17 10.64 -15.71 -5.80
N PRO A 18 11.61 -16.61 -5.50
CA PRO A 18 11.78 -17.17 -4.15
C PRO A 18 12.01 -16.07 -3.09
N ARG A 19 12.69 -14.98 -3.45
CA ARG A 19 12.89 -13.84 -2.53
C ARG A 19 11.58 -13.16 -2.13
N VAL A 20 10.63 -12.99 -3.05
CA VAL A 20 9.33 -12.39 -2.76
C VAL A 20 8.47 -13.37 -1.98
N MET A 21 8.51 -14.66 -2.33
CA MET A 21 7.81 -15.72 -1.58
C MET A 21 8.33 -15.82 -0.13
N LEU A 22 9.62 -15.76 0.09
CA LEU A 22 10.20 -15.71 1.43
C LEU A 22 9.80 -14.45 2.19
N LEU A 23 9.80 -13.30 1.52
CA LEU A 23 9.34 -12.04 2.11
C LEU A 23 7.86 -12.10 2.49
N SER A 24 7.03 -12.79 1.71
CA SER A 24 5.61 -12.97 2.01
C SER A 24 5.34 -13.92 3.19
N ALA A 25 6.31 -14.77 3.55
CA ALA A 25 6.24 -15.60 4.75
C ALA A 25 6.69 -14.87 6.03
N LEU A 26 7.32 -13.69 5.89
CA LEU A 26 7.84 -12.92 7.02
C LEU A 26 6.79 -12.60 8.10
N PRO A 27 5.52 -12.25 7.78
CA PRO A 27 4.49 -12.02 8.79
C PRO A 27 4.23 -13.25 9.65
N LEU A 28 4.23 -14.42 9.05
CA LEU A 28 4.02 -15.68 9.78
C LEU A 28 5.18 -15.94 10.75
N LEU A 29 6.42 -15.73 10.32
CA LEU A 29 7.60 -15.87 11.16
C LEU A 29 7.56 -14.85 12.30
N LEU A 30 7.21 -13.60 12.01
CA LEU A 30 7.10 -12.55 13.02
C LEU A 30 5.98 -12.84 14.01
N MET A 31 4.81 -13.28 13.53
CA MET A 31 3.69 -13.67 14.36
C MET A 31 4.04 -14.85 15.27
N ALA A 32 4.70 -15.89 14.73
CA ALA A 32 5.16 -17.01 15.52
C ALA A 32 6.18 -16.59 16.58
N LEU A 33 7.13 -15.75 16.23
CA LEU A 33 8.13 -15.22 17.16
C LEU A 33 7.47 -14.40 18.28
N LEU A 34 6.55 -13.49 17.94
CA LEU A 34 5.83 -12.69 18.92
C LEU A 34 4.96 -13.57 19.84
N ALA A 35 4.31 -14.59 19.28
CA ALA A 35 3.51 -15.54 20.06
C ALA A 35 4.38 -16.33 21.05
N LEU A 36 5.56 -16.79 20.61
CA LEU A 36 6.52 -17.48 21.49
C LEU A 36 7.05 -16.57 22.60
N VAL A 37 7.37 -15.31 22.27
CA VAL A 37 7.81 -14.32 23.27
C VAL A 37 6.69 -14.05 24.27
N LEU A 38 5.44 -13.83 23.79
CA LEU A 38 4.30 -13.60 24.65
C LEU A 38 4.04 -14.81 25.56
N GLN A 39 4.06 -16.02 24.99
CA GLN A 39 3.88 -17.26 25.74
C GLN A 39 4.97 -17.45 26.78
N HIS A 40 6.23 -17.20 26.45
CA HIS A 40 7.34 -17.47 27.36
C HIS A 40 7.45 -16.47 28.52
N PHE A 41 7.23 -15.19 28.25
CA PHE A 41 7.46 -14.12 29.23
C PHE A 41 6.23 -13.60 29.93
N TYR A 42 5.06 -13.67 29.29
CA TYR A 42 3.87 -12.95 29.74
C TYR A 42 2.64 -13.85 29.94
N TRP A 43 2.74 -15.15 29.65
CA TRP A 43 1.60 -16.06 29.69
C TRP A 43 0.90 -16.08 31.06
N ASP A 44 1.67 -16.35 32.11
CA ASP A 44 1.11 -16.48 33.47
C ASP A 44 0.51 -15.16 33.96
N ALA A 45 1.20 -14.04 33.71
CA ALA A 45 0.72 -12.72 34.05
C ALA A 45 -0.56 -12.35 33.28
N ALA A 46 -0.63 -12.70 32.00
CA ALA A 46 -1.79 -12.43 31.15
C ALA A 46 -3.03 -13.27 31.58
N VAL A 47 -2.80 -14.57 31.87
CA VAL A 47 -3.88 -15.46 32.35
C VAL A 47 -4.37 -15.04 33.72
N GLN A 48 -3.49 -14.70 34.67
CA GLN A 48 -3.87 -14.22 35.99
C GLN A 48 -4.60 -12.89 35.92
N GLY A 49 -4.09 -11.94 35.11
CA GLY A 49 -4.75 -10.65 34.89
C GLY A 49 -6.12 -10.82 34.23
N MET A 50 -6.27 -11.75 33.30
CA MET A 50 -7.57 -12.06 32.68
C MET A 50 -8.53 -12.70 33.71
N ALA A 51 -8.04 -13.66 34.51
CA ALA A 51 -8.85 -14.29 35.55
C ALA A 51 -9.38 -13.25 36.55
N SER A 52 -8.53 -12.32 37.02
CA SER A 52 -8.97 -11.25 37.94
C SER A 52 -10.02 -10.32 37.31
N LEU A 53 -9.86 -9.95 36.01
CA LEU A 53 -10.87 -9.14 35.32
C LEU A 53 -12.21 -9.87 35.14
N LEU A 54 -12.17 -11.19 34.98
CA LEU A 54 -13.38 -12.02 34.88
C LEU A 54 -14.06 -12.17 36.23
N ASP A 55 -13.31 -12.33 37.31
CA ASP A 55 -13.82 -12.43 38.67
C ASP A 55 -14.47 -11.12 39.18
N ASP A 56 -13.90 -9.98 38.82
CA ASP A 56 -14.42 -8.66 39.18
C ASP A 56 -15.75 -8.32 38.49
N SER A 57 -16.12 -9.03 37.42
CA SER A 57 -17.36 -8.77 36.69
C SER A 57 -18.54 -9.52 37.29
N THR A 58 -19.49 -8.79 37.87
CA THR A 58 -20.71 -9.35 38.49
C THR A 58 -21.58 -10.15 37.52
N LEU A 59 -21.60 -9.77 36.23
CA LEU A 59 -22.35 -10.48 35.20
C LEU A 59 -21.70 -11.83 34.86
N LEU A 60 -20.38 -11.89 34.75
CA LEU A 60 -19.68 -13.13 34.51
C LEU A 60 -19.71 -14.07 35.73
N ALA A 61 -19.55 -13.54 36.92
CA ALA A 61 -19.69 -14.33 38.17
C ALA A 61 -21.06 -15.02 38.25
N SER A 62 -22.14 -14.34 37.89
CA SER A 62 -23.49 -14.93 37.87
C SER A 62 -23.65 -15.98 36.77
N MET A 63 -23.07 -15.78 35.58
CA MET A 63 -23.07 -16.78 34.52
C MET A 63 -22.22 -18.02 34.89
N LEU A 64 -21.07 -17.82 35.50
CA LEU A 64 -20.19 -18.89 35.93
C LEU A 64 -20.82 -19.73 37.05
N SER A 65 -21.50 -19.09 38.02
CA SER A 65 -22.26 -19.79 39.07
C SER A 65 -23.41 -20.61 38.48
N TRP A 66 -24.08 -20.09 37.46
CA TRP A 66 -25.11 -20.81 36.71
C TRP A 66 -24.53 -22.03 35.96
N LEU A 67 -23.38 -21.88 35.25
CA LEU A 67 -22.71 -23.00 34.61
C LEU A 67 -22.23 -24.06 35.60
N ALA A 68 -21.71 -23.63 36.77
CA ALA A 68 -21.30 -24.54 37.83
C ALA A 68 -22.49 -25.36 38.36
N SER A 69 -23.71 -24.79 38.41
CA SER A 69 -24.93 -25.54 38.79
C SER A 69 -25.30 -26.67 37.80
N TRP A 70 -24.79 -26.61 36.56
CA TRP A 70 -24.96 -27.64 35.53
C TRP A 70 -23.80 -28.68 35.55
N GLY A 71 -22.94 -28.62 36.56
CA GLY A 71 -21.84 -29.59 36.72
C GLY A 71 -20.56 -29.29 35.91
N VAL A 72 -20.47 -28.12 35.31
CA VAL A 72 -19.23 -27.67 34.64
C VAL A 72 -18.35 -27.02 35.70
N ALA A 73 -17.49 -27.84 36.33
CA ALA A 73 -16.49 -27.36 37.28
C ALA A 73 -15.30 -26.73 36.56
N ASN A 74 -14.63 -25.77 37.23
CA ASN A 74 -13.36 -25.18 36.78
C ASN A 74 -13.42 -24.46 35.42
N VAL A 75 -14.55 -23.77 35.14
CA VAL A 75 -14.68 -23.01 33.87
C VAL A 75 -13.57 -21.98 33.73
N MET A 76 -13.11 -21.39 34.84
CA MET A 76 -12.09 -20.34 34.83
C MET A 76 -10.75 -20.83 34.34
N ASP A 77 -10.37 -22.09 34.59
CA ASP A 77 -9.08 -22.68 34.22
C ASP A 77 -8.86 -22.75 32.71
N TRP A 78 -9.93 -22.87 31.94
CA TRP A 78 -9.85 -22.86 30.48
C TRP A 78 -10.36 -21.56 29.84
N LEU A 79 -11.29 -20.83 30.52
CA LEU A 79 -11.87 -19.60 30.00
C LEU A 79 -10.87 -18.45 29.98
N ALA A 80 -10.08 -18.27 31.05
CA ALA A 80 -9.09 -17.20 31.11
C ALA A 80 -7.99 -17.38 30.04
N PRO A 81 -7.36 -18.56 29.86
CA PRO A 81 -6.43 -18.79 28.75
C PRO A 81 -7.07 -18.59 27.37
N LEU A 82 -8.31 -19.05 27.18
CA LEU A 82 -9.04 -18.88 25.93
C LEU A 82 -9.24 -17.39 25.59
N MET A 83 -9.66 -16.58 26.57
CA MET A 83 -9.83 -15.14 26.40
C MET A 83 -8.51 -14.43 26.09
N VAL A 84 -7.42 -14.83 26.76
CA VAL A 84 -6.08 -14.30 26.43
C VAL A 84 -5.72 -14.59 24.98
N VAL A 85 -5.89 -15.82 24.51
CA VAL A 85 -5.61 -16.19 23.11
C VAL A 85 -6.52 -15.42 22.14
N LEU A 86 -7.82 -15.31 22.46
CA LEU A 86 -8.80 -14.63 21.62
C LEU A 86 -8.48 -13.13 21.47
N LEU A 87 -8.06 -12.47 22.55
CA LEU A 87 -7.72 -11.04 22.55
C LEU A 87 -6.31 -10.76 22.00
N ALA A 88 -5.34 -11.64 22.29
CA ALA A 88 -3.97 -11.47 21.84
C ALA A 88 -3.82 -11.76 20.33
N SER A 89 -4.56 -12.73 19.80
CA SER A 89 -4.43 -13.15 18.39
C SER A 89 -4.65 -12.00 17.38
N PRO A 90 -5.72 -11.21 17.44
CA PRO A 90 -5.92 -10.08 16.52
C PRO A 90 -4.81 -9.04 16.65
N VAL A 91 -4.34 -8.76 17.86
CA VAL A 91 -3.26 -7.79 18.09
C VAL A 91 -1.96 -8.28 17.46
N LEU A 92 -1.59 -9.54 17.67
CA LEU A 92 -0.42 -10.16 17.08
C LEU A 92 -0.47 -10.14 15.54
N VAL A 93 -1.63 -10.47 14.96
CA VAL A 93 -1.84 -10.42 13.51
C VAL A 93 -1.66 -8.99 12.99
N VAL A 94 -2.32 -8.00 13.60
CA VAL A 94 -2.25 -6.61 13.17
C VAL A 94 -0.81 -6.08 13.27
N VAL A 95 -0.14 -6.29 14.41
CA VAL A 95 1.24 -5.84 14.61
C VAL A 95 2.18 -6.49 13.59
N SER A 96 2.03 -7.80 13.35
CA SER A 96 2.85 -8.52 12.36
C SER A 96 2.62 -8.01 10.95
N LEU A 97 1.38 -7.79 10.54
CA LEU A 97 1.05 -7.26 9.22
C LEU A 97 1.54 -5.83 9.03
N LEU A 98 1.41 -4.97 10.04
CA LEU A 98 1.91 -3.59 9.98
C LEU A 98 3.43 -3.54 9.86
N ALA A 99 4.14 -4.32 10.69
CA ALA A 99 5.60 -4.39 10.64
C ALA A 99 6.09 -4.84 9.25
N VAL A 100 5.43 -5.86 8.69
CA VAL A 100 5.78 -6.37 7.36
C VAL A 100 5.42 -5.38 6.26
N ALA A 101 4.26 -4.75 6.30
CA ALA A 101 3.89 -3.72 5.32
C ALA A 101 4.92 -2.58 5.30
N PHE A 102 5.37 -2.16 6.48
CA PHE A 102 6.38 -1.11 6.62
C PHE A 102 7.76 -1.49 6.06
N LEU A 103 8.18 -2.74 6.26
CA LEU A 103 9.49 -3.24 5.79
C LEU A 103 9.44 -3.70 4.32
N MET A 104 8.35 -4.34 3.93
CA MET A 104 8.23 -5.02 2.64
C MET A 104 8.02 -4.04 1.47
N THR A 105 7.22 -3.00 1.65
CA THR A 105 6.94 -2.04 0.57
C THR A 105 8.22 -1.40 0.03
N PRO A 106 9.11 -0.77 0.84
CA PRO A 106 10.34 -0.18 0.33
C PRO A 106 11.28 -1.24 -0.26
N ALA A 107 11.34 -2.45 0.32
CA ALA A 107 12.16 -3.54 -0.21
C ALA A 107 11.72 -3.97 -1.61
N LEU A 108 10.42 -4.09 -1.86
CA LEU A 108 9.87 -4.45 -3.16
C LEU A 108 10.06 -3.34 -4.20
N VAL A 109 9.77 -2.09 -3.83
CA VAL A 109 9.99 -0.93 -4.70
C VAL A 109 11.46 -0.81 -5.11
N ASN A 110 12.37 -0.94 -4.16
CA ASN A 110 13.82 -0.89 -4.43
C ASN A 110 14.27 -2.05 -5.33
N MET A 111 13.72 -3.27 -5.12
CA MET A 111 14.01 -4.42 -6.00
C MET A 111 13.62 -4.15 -7.45
N VAL A 112 12.46 -3.53 -7.69
CA VAL A 112 12.01 -3.14 -9.04
C VAL A 112 12.89 -2.03 -9.60
N ALA A 113 13.17 -0.98 -8.81
CA ALA A 113 13.94 0.18 -9.22
C ALA A 113 15.37 -0.22 -9.66
N VAL A 114 16.10 -0.94 -8.82
CA VAL A 114 17.48 -1.35 -9.10
C VAL A 114 17.58 -2.25 -10.33
N ARG A 115 16.60 -3.14 -10.54
CA ARG A 115 16.67 -4.10 -11.65
C ARG A 115 16.17 -3.55 -12.98
N ARG A 116 15.15 -2.71 -12.96
CA ARG A 116 14.49 -2.25 -14.18
C ARG A 116 14.81 -0.81 -14.55
N PHE A 117 15.10 0.01 -13.56
CA PHE A 117 15.32 1.45 -13.72
C PHE A 117 16.60 1.91 -13.03
N PRO A 118 17.77 1.30 -13.34
CA PRO A 118 19.02 1.61 -12.65
C PRO A 118 19.48 3.07 -12.87
N SER A 119 19.06 3.68 -13.97
CA SER A 119 19.35 5.09 -14.30
C SER A 119 18.36 6.08 -13.71
N LEU A 120 17.32 5.60 -12.99
CA LEU A 120 16.30 6.49 -12.41
C LEU A 120 16.85 7.15 -11.15
N GLU A 121 17.13 8.43 -11.22
CA GLU A 121 17.64 9.24 -10.11
C GLU A 121 16.67 9.24 -8.93
N ARG A 122 17.18 9.09 -7.70
CA ARG A 122 16.41 9.14 -6.46
C ARG A 122 16.34 10.59 -5.97
N LYS A 123 15.19 11.23 -6.14
CA LYS A 123 14.98 12.63 -5.72
C LYS A 123 14.43 12.76 -4.30
N GLN A 124 14.18 11.67 -3.60
CA GLN A 124 13.72 11.61 -2.20
C GLN A 124 12.60 12.62 -1.85
N GLY A 125 11.63 12.77 -2.75
CA GLY A 125 10.51 13.71 -2.59
C GLY A 125 9.50 13.35 -1.50
N GLY A 126 9.66 12.20 -0.85
CA GLY A 126 8.82 11.73 0.25
C GLY A 126 9.65 11.24 1.42
N ALA A 127 9.87 12.08 2.43
CA ALA A 127 10.41 11.61 3.71
C ALA A 127 9.45 10.58 4.35
N LEU A 128 9.97 9.65 5.16
CA LEU A 128 9.15 8.65 5.87
C LEU A 128 7.96 9.28 6.61
N LEU A 129 8.18 10.40 7.29
CA LEU A 129 7.12 11.16 7.95
C LEU A 129 6.04 11.64 6.99
N ALA A 130 6.42 12.06 5.78
CA ALA A 130 5.46 12.47 4.76
C ALA A 130 4.65 11.28 4.21
N SER A 131 5.24 10.09 4.11
CA SER A 131 4.51 8.86 3.74
C SER A 131 3.51 8.47 4.83
N ILE A 132 3.92 8.46 6.08
CA ILE A 132 3.05 8.15 7.22
C ILE A 132 1.89 9.15 7.31
N SER A 133 2.17 10.45 7.26
CA SER A 133 1.13 11.49 7.33
C SER A 133 0.16 11.43 6.16
N TRP A 134 0.65 11.17 4.96
CA TRP A 134 -0.17 11.00 3.77
C TRP A 134 -1.07 9.75 3.86
N SER A 135 -0.52 8.64 4.33
CA SER A 135 -1.24 7.39 4.54
C SER A 135 -2.33 7.57 5.59
N LEU A 136 -1.99 8.17 6.74
CA LEU A 136 -2.94 8.43 7.81
C LEU A 136 -4.06 9.36 7.36
N ALA A 137 -3.74 10.49 6.71
CA ALA A 137 -4.75 11.41 6.18
C ALA A 137 -5.65 10.74 5.13
N SER A 138 -5.08 9.90 4.26
CA SER A 138 -5.86 9.15 3.27
C SER A 138 -6.77 8.12 3.93
N THR A 139 -6.30 7.45 4.99
CA THR A 139 -7.09 6.48 5.77
C THR A 139 -8.25 7.16 6.48
N VAL A 140 -8.00 8.28 7.17
CA VAL A 140 -9.07 9.07 7.83
C VAL A 140 -10.11 9.52 6.80
N MET A 141 -9.68 10.02 5.64
CA MET A 141 -10.59 10.43 4.57
C MET A 141 -11.43 9.26 4.03
N ALA A 142 -10.82 8.07 3.87
CA ALA A 142 -11.53 6.87 3.44
C ALA A 142 -12.55 6.41 4.48
N LEU A 143 -12.19 6.44 5.78
CA LEU A 143 -13.11 6.10 6.87
C LEU A 143 -14.29 7.08 6.94
N LEU A 144 -14.05 8.37 6.79
CA LEU A 144 -15.11 9.36 6.71
C LEU A 144 -16.01 9.12 5.49
N ALA A 145 -15.43 8.88 4.32
CA ALA A 145 -16.20 8.56 3.13
C ALA A 145 -17.03 7.28 3.30
N LEU A 146 -16.47 6.26 3.97
CA LEU A 146 -17.19 5.03 4.28
C LEU A 146 -18.35 5.30 5.25
N LEU A 147 -18.12 6.06 6.32
CA LEU A 147 -19.14 6.46 7.29
C LEU A 147 -20.29 7.22 6.62
N PHE A 148 -19.97 8.22 5.78
CA PHE A 148 -20.98 8.95 5.02
C PHE A 148 -21.67 8.12 3.94
N SER A 149 -21.08 7.01 3.52
CA SER A 149 -21.71 6.09 2.56
C SER A 149 -22.73 5.16 3.21
N VAL A 150 -22.74 5.00 4.54
CA VAL A 150 -23.65 4.09 5.28
C VAL A 150 -25.12 4.31 4.92
N PRO A 151 -25.66 5.54 4.88
CA PRO A 151 -27.06 5.76 4.49
C PRO A 151 -27.38 5.29 3.06
N LEU A 152 -26.39 5.35 2.16
CA LEU A 152 -26.54 4.91 0.76
C LEU A 152 -26.55 3.37 0.63
N TRP A 153 -26.19 2.62 1.68
CA TRP A 153 -26.26 1.15 1.70
C TRP A 153 -27.70 0.62 1.74
N LEU A 154 -28.68 1.47 2.05
CA LEU A 154 -30.09 1.14 1.90
C LEU A 154 -30.48 0.86 0.44
N VAL A 155 -29.67 1.31 -0.53
CA VAL A 155 -29.84 1.03 -1.94
C VAL A 155 -28.91 -0.13 -2.34
N PRO A 156 -29.44 -1.38 -2.57
CA PRO A 156 -28.59 -2.58 -2.75
C PRO A 156 -27.47 -2.48 -3.79
N PRO A 157 -27.65 -1.83 -4.97
CA PRO A 157 -26.57 -1.68 -5.94
C PRO A 157 -25.39 -0.83 -5.42
N LEU A 158 -25.66 0.17 -4.56
CA LEU A 158 -24.63 1.09 -4.07
C LEU A 158 -23.70 0.43 -3.04
N VAL A 159 -24.22 -0.51 -2.25
CA VAL A 159 -23.40 -1.31 -1.30
C VAL A 159 -22.34 -2.14 -2.03
N LEU A 160 -22.61 -2.59 -3.23
CA LEU A 160 -21.65 -3.38 -4.01
C LEU A 160 -20.58 -2.52 -4.68
N VAL A 161 -20.86 -1.22 -4.90
CA VAL A 161 -19.97 -0.33 -5.66
C VAL A 161 -19.18 0.62 -4.75
N LEU A 162 -19.85 1.26 -3.78
CA LEU A 162 -19.22 2.32 -2.97
C LEU A 162 -18.07 1.83 -2.08
N PRO A 163 -18.23 0.79 -1.25
CA PRO A 163 -17.14 0.32 -0.41
C PRO A 163 -15.92 -0.13 -1.21
N PRO A 164 -16.02 -0.97 -2.26
CA PRO A 164 -14.86 -1.33 -3.08
C PRO A 164 -14.19 -0.13 -3.77
N LEU A 165 -14.96 0.87 -4.18
CA LEU A 165 -14.42 2.07 -4.79
C LEU A 165 -13.64 2.93 -3.77
N ILE A 166 -14.16 3.08 -2.54
CA ILE A 166 -13.50 3.81 -1.45
C ILE A 166 -12.20 3.09 -1.04
N TRP A 167 -12.26 1.77 -0.83
CA TRP A 167 -11.08 0.95 -0.53
C TRP A 167 -10.06 0.98 -1.67
N GLY A 168 -10.52 0.86 -2.91
CA GLY A 168 -9.67 0.98 -4.09
C GLY A 168 -9.00 2.36 -4.20
N TRP A 169 -9.74 3.42 -3.88
CA TRP A 169 -9.21 4.78 -3.82
C TRP A 169 -8.13 4.91 -2.72
N LEU A 170 -8.36 4.36 -1.53
CA LEU A 170 -7.36 4.34 -0.46
C LEU A 170 -6.12 3.57 -0.89
N THR A 171 -6.30 2.37 -1.43
CA THR A 171 -5.21 1.50 -1.87
C THR A 171 -4.32 2.20 -2.90
N TYR A 172 -4.90 2.82 -3.94
CA TYR A 172 -4.07 3.50 -4.92
C TYR A 172 -3.36 4.72 -4.34
N ARG A 173 -4.00 5.46 -3.43
CA ARG A 173 -3.40 6.64 -2.78
C ARG A 173 -2.15 6.27 -1.98
N VAL A 174 -2.22 5.21 -1.21
CA VAL A 174 -1.11 4.73 -0.37
C VAL A 174 -0.04 4.07 -1.22
N MET A 175 -0.40 3.06 -2.02
CA MET A 175 0.55 2.28 -2.80
C MET A 175 1.29 3.10 -3.87
N ALA A 176 0.59 4.00 -4.56
CA ALA A 176 1.23 4.85 -5.57
C ALA A 176 2.13 5.92 -4.92
N PHE A 177 1.76 6.42 -3.73
CA PHE A 177 2.62 7.34 -2.99
C PHE A 177 3.92 6.63 -2.59
N ASP A 178 3.83 5.45 -1.97
CA ASP A 178 4.97 4.68 -1.50
C ASP A 178 5.89 4.25 -2.65
N ALA A 179 5.31 3.83 -3.79
CA ALA A 179 6.08 3.49 -4.98
C ALA A 179 6.92 4.65 -5.55
N LEU A 180 6.46 5.89 -5.35
CA LEU A 180 7.12 7.10 -5.85
C LEU A 180 7.92 7.87 -4.78
N ALA A 181 7.81 7.50 -3.50
CA ALA A 181 8.33 8.27 -2.37
C ALA A 181 9.83 8.55 -2.46
N GLU A 182 10.63 7.53 -2.82
CA GLU A 182 12.10 7.66 -2.93
C GLU A 182 12.58 8.25 -4.26
N HIS A 183 11.84 8.00 -5.36
CA HIS A 183 12.33 8.27 -6.71
C HIS A 183 11.78 9.54 -7.33
N ALA A 184 10.57 9.99 -6.94
CA ALA A 184 9.94 11.16 -7.53
C ALA A 184 10.06 12.41 -6.65
N SER A 185 10.22 13.58 -7.27
CA SER A 185 9.99 14.85 -6.59
C SER A 185 8.50 15.03 -6.25
N LYS A 186 8.16 16.01 -5.40
CA LYS A 186 6.77 16.29 -5.05
C LYS A 186 5.91 16.61 -6.29
N ASP A 187 6.47 17.38 -7.22
CA ASP A 187 5.76 17.80 -8.43
C ASP A 187 5.63 16.67 -9.45
N GLU A 188 6.70 15.89 -9.67
CA GLU A 188 6.66 14.71 -10.52
C GLU A 188 5.63 13.69 -10.03
N ARG A 189 5.60 13.44 -8.71
CA ARG A 189 4.61 12.53 -8.10
C ARG A 189 3.19 13.03 -8.32
N ARG A 190 2.93 14.33 -8.07
CA ARG A 190 1.62 14.94 -8.28
C ARG A 190 1.17 14.82 -9.73
N GLU A 191 2.08 15.03 -10.68
CA GLU A 191 1.79 14.93 -12.10
C GLU A 191 1.49 13.49 -12.53
N VAL A 192 2.29 12.50 -12.09
CA VAL A 192 2.02 11.08 -12.36
C VAL A 192 0.67 10.65 -11.82
N LEU A 193 0.36 11.00 -10.56
CA LEU A 193 -0.92 10.68 -9.94
C LEU A 193 -2.10 11.34 -10.67
N ARG A 194 -1.96 12.58 -11.11
CA ARG A 194 -2.98 13.31 -11.85
C ARG A 194 -3.22 12.69 -13.23
N ARG A 195 -2.15 12.42 -13.97
CA ARG A 195 -2.20 11.92 -15.35
C ARG A 195 -2.76 10.50 -15.45
N HIS A 196 -2.46 9.66 -14.46
CA HIS A 196 -2.86 8.25 -14.46
C HIS A 196 -3.94 7.92 -13.42
N ARG A 197 -4.70 8.91 -12.96
CA ARG A 197 -5.67 8.79 -11.87
C ARG A 197 -6.66 7.64 -12.07
N VAL A 198 -7.27 7.52 -13.25
CA VAL A 198 -8.28 6.49 -13.55
C VAL A 198 -7.65 5.10 -13.57
N THR A 199 -6.48 4.96 -14.19
CA THR A 199 -5.74 3.69 -14.24
C THR A 199 -5.33 3.21 -12.85
N LEU A 200 -4.77 4.13 -12.04
CA LEU A 200 -4.37 3.84 -10.67
C LEU A 200 -5.56 3.47 -9.77
N LEU A 201 -6.70 4.14 -9.95
CA LEU A 201 -7.94 3.80 -9.25
C LEU A 201 -8.42 2.40 -9.65
N GLY A 202 -8.43 2.08 -10.94
CA GLY A 202 -8.77 0.74 -11.43
C GLY A 202 -7.86 -0.34 -10.86
N MET A 203 -6.54 -0.09 -10.80
CA MET A 203 -5.58 -0.98 -10.14
C MET A 203 -5.91 -1.15 -8.65
N GLY A 204 -6.19 -0.05 -7.94
CA GLY A 204 -6.55 -0.08 -6.53
C GLY A 204 -7.82 -0.86 -6.25
N VAL A 205 -8.85 -0.69 -7.05
CA VAL A 205 -10.11 -1.46 -6.93
C VAL A 205 -9.86 -2.95 -7.17
N LEU A 206 -9.12 -3.28 -8.23
CA LEU A 206 -8.84 -4.68 -8.56
C LEU A 206 -8.00 -5.37 -7.49
N THR A 207 -6.96 -4.70 -6.98
CA THR A 207 -6.13 -5.23 -5.88
C THR A 207 -6.92 -5.30 -4.56
N GLY A 208 -7.86 -4.39 -4.33
CA GLY A 208 -8.79 -4.44 -3.20
C GLY A 208 -9.66 -5.70 -3.24
N TYR A 209 -10.22 -6.05 -4.39
CA TYR A 209 -10.98 -7.29 -4.56
C TYR A 209 -10.10 -8.54 -4.39
N LEU A 210 -8.87 -8.52 -4.91
CA LEU A 210 -7.93 -9.62 -4.67
C LEU A 210 -7.61 -9.78 -3.17
N GLY A 211 -7.49 -8.68 -2.45
CA GLY A 211 -7.30 -8.67 -0.99
C GLY A 211 -8.50 -9.21 -0.21
N ALA A 212 -9.70 -9.15 -0.76
CA ALA A 212 -10.89 -9.74 -0.16
C ALA A 212 -11.03 -11.26 -0.39
N ALA A 213 -10.27 -11.85 -1.31
CA ALA A 213 -10.39 -13.27 -1.64
C ALA A 213 -10.23 -14.22 -0.43
N PRO A 214 -9.32 -14.01 0.54
CA PRO A 214 -9.23 -14.86 1.72
C PRO A 214 -10.49 -14.83 2.61
N SER A 215 -11.31 -13.78 2.54
CA SER A 215 -12.54 -13.69 3.35
C SER A 215 -13.59 -14.74 2.97
N ILE A 216 -13.53 -15.31 1.78
CA ILE A 216 -14.38 -16.42 1.34
C ILE A 216 -14.15 -17.65 2.22
N VAL A 217 -12.90 -17.89 2.66
CA VAL A 217 -12.55 -18.99 3.56
C VAL A 217 -13.20 -18.79 4.93
N TRP A 218 -13.26 -17.55 5.41
CA TRP A 218 -13.90 -17.20 6.68
C TRP A 218 -15.43 -17.37 6.64
N ALA A 219 -16.03 -17.15 5.48
CA ALA A 219 -17.48 -17.30 5.29
C ALA A 219 -17.97 -18.75 5.42
N SER A 220 -17.06 -19.74 5.32
CA SER A 220 -17.39 -21.17 5.45
C SER A 220 -17.44 -21.67 6.90
N GLY A 221 -17.67 -20.81 7.89
CA GLY A 221 -17.76 -20.98 9.35
C GLY A 221 -17.38 -22.34 9.96
N VAL A 222 -18.09 -23.41 9.61
CA VAL A 222 -17.86 -24.77 10.15
C VAL A 222 -16.50 -25.34 9.68
N VAL A 223 -16.16 -25.20 8.41
CA VAL A 223 -14.87 -25.67 7.86
C VAL A 223 -13.73 -24.86 8.47
N PHE A 224 -13.96 -23.56 8.65
CA PHE A 224 -12.99 -22.69 9.30
C PHE A 224 -12.73 -23.10 10.75
N ALA A 225 -13.78 -23.35 11.55
CA ALA A 225 -13.62 -23.77 12.94
C ALA A 225 -12.86 -25.11 13.07
N ALA A 226 -13.14 -26.07 12.17
CA ALA A 226 -12.49 -27.39 12.18
C ALA A 226 -11.01 -27.34 11.75
N ALA A 227 -10.65 -26.44 10.85
CA ALA A 227 -9.31 -26.38 10.25
C ALA A 227 -8.57 -25.05 10.56
N PHE A 228 -9.00 -24.32 11.58
CA PHE A 228 -8.49 -22.99 11.96
C PHE A 228 -6.97 -22.93 12.05
N VAL A 229 -6.35 -23.93 12.67
CA VAL A 229 -4.89 -23.98 12.90
C VAL A 229 -4.10 -23.93 11.58
N VAL A 230 -4.64 -24.49 10.51
CA VAL A 230 -4.00 -24.53 9.18
C VAL A 230 -4.50 -23.37 8.30
N LEU A 231 -5.81 -23.10 8.33
CA LEU A 231 -6.42 -22.11 7.47
C LEU A 231 -6.03 -20.66 7.83
N LEU A 232 -5.82 -20.36 9.12
CA LEU A 232 -5.42 -19.02 9.54
C LEU A 232 -4.01 -18.64 9.01
N PRO A 233 -2.95 -19.44 9.22
CA PRO A 233 -1.64 -19.15 8.62
C PRO A 233 -1.68 -19.08 7.11
N LEU A 234 -2.43 -19.97 6.46
CA LEU A 234 -2.58 -19.98 5.01
C LEU A 234 -3.27 -18.69 4.50
N ALA A 235 -4.33 -18.27 5.16
CA ALA A 235 -5.03 -17.03 4.83
C ALA A 235 -4.13 -15.79 4.98
N ILE A 236 -3.34 -15.71 6.08
CA ILE A 236 -2.37 -14.65 6.30
C ILE A 236 -1.31 -14.64 5.20
N TRP A 237 -0.80 -15.81 4.82
CA TRP A 237 0.19 -15.91 3.75
C TRP A 237 -0.36 -15.48 2.40
N ILE A 238 -1.56 -15.94 2.02
CA ILE A 238 -2.24 -15.53 0.79
C ILE A 238 -2.46 -14.00 0.81
N TYR A 239 -2.95 -13.45 1.92
CA TYR A 239 -3.15 -12.00 2.07
C TYR A 239 -1.85 -11.22 1.86
N THR A 240 -0.74 -11.68 2.43
CA THR A 240 0.57 -11.06 2.26
C THR A 240 1.09 -11.20 0.83
N LEU A 241 0.82 -12.32 0.18
CA LEU A 241 1.18 -12.53 -1.22
C LEU A 241 0.42 -11.59 -2.16
N VAL A 242 -0.87 -11.38 -1.90
CA VAL A 242 -1.69 -10.38 -2.61
C VAL A 242 -1.18 -8.96 -2.37
N PHE A 243 -0.78 -8.65 -1.14
CA PHE A 243 -0.16 -7.36 -0.81
C PHE A 243 1.16 -7.17 -1.57
N ALA A 244 2.03 -8.20 -1.62
CA ALA A 244 3.27 -8.18 -2.39
C ALA A 244 3.03 -7.94 -3.87
N PHE A 245 2.08 -8.67 -4.44
CA PHE A 245 1.66 -8.52 -5.83
C PHE A 245 1.17 -7.09 -6.11
N SER A 246 0.32 -6.55 -5.25
CA SER A 246 -0.21 -5.19 -5.36
C SER A 246 0.92 -4.16 -5.34
N SER A 247 1.82 -4.25 -4.36
CA SER A 247 2.97 -3.36 -4.22
C SER A 247 3.90 -3.40 -5.44
N LEU A 248 4.19 -4.61 -5.96
CA LEU A 248 4.98 -4.80 -7.17
C LEU A 248 4.29 -4.22 -8.40
N TRP A 249 2.98 -4.39 -8.54
CA TRP A 249 2.24 -3.86 -9.68
C TRP A 249 2.26 -2.35 -9.70
N PHE A 250 1.98 -1.71 -8.56
CA PHE A 250 2.08 -0.26 -8.42
C PHE A 250 3.51 0.24 -8.65
N ALA A 251 4.52 -0.46 -8.12
CA ALA A 251 5.92 -0.09 -8.33
C ALA A 251 6.31 -0.12 -9.82
N HIS A 252 5.99 -1.22 -10.53
CA HIS A 252 6.29 -1.33 -11.97
C HIS A 252 5.57 -0.25 -12.77
N PHE A 253 4.30 0.02 -12.50
CA PHE A 253 3.53 1.02 -13.21
C PHE A 253 4.03 2.44 -12.92
N CYS A 254 4.15 2.82 -11.64
CA CYS A 254 4.51 4.18 -11.24
C CYS A 254 5.93 4.56 -11.65
N LEU A 255 6.91 3.65 -11.49
CA LEU A 255 8.29 3.92 -11.89
C LEU A 255 8.42 4.04 -13.41
N GLN A 256 7.68 3.25 -14.17
CA GLN A 256 7.66 3.36 -15.63
C GLN A 256 6.99 4.67 -16.08
N ALA A 257 5.88 5.05 -15.46
CA ALA A 257 5.22 6.33 -15.73
C ALA A 257 6.13 7.52 -15.41
N LEU A 258 6.89 7.45 -14.29
CA LEU A 258 7.89 8.45 -13.92
C LEU A 258 9.03 8.54 -14.95
N ALA A 259 9.55 7.40 -15.40
CA ALA A 259 10.60 7.36 -16.42
C ALA A 259 10.12 8.00 -17.74
N GLN A 260 8.89 7.71 -18.16
CA GLN A 260 8.29 8.33 -19.35
C GLN A 260 8.08 9.83 -19.19
N LEU A 261 7.64 10.30 -18.01
CA LEU A 261 7.48 11.71 -17.70
C LEU A 261 8.82 12.46 -17.82
N ARG A 262 9.89 11.90 -17.26
CA ARG A 262 11.24 12.49 -17.34
C ARG A 262 11.78 12.51 -18.76
N ALA A 263 11.60 11.44 -19.53
CA ALA A 263 11.99 11.38 -20.93
C ALA A 263 11.27 12.45 -21.78
N ALA A 264 9.96 12.63 -21.55
CA ALA A 264 9.18 13.67 -22.23
C ALA A 264 9.67 15.09 -21.88
N ASN A 265 9.95 15.36 -20.61
CA ASN A 265 10.46 16.66 -20.15
C ASN A 265 11.86 16.96 -20.71
N SER A 266 12.74 15.96 -20.79
CA SER A 266 14.07 16.10 -21.40
C SER A 266 13.99 16.38 -22.89
N ALA A 267 13.08 15.73 -23.62
CA ALA A 267 12.86 15.97 -25.03
C ALA A 267 12.35 17.41 -25.32
N VAL A 268 11.45 17.90 -24.48
CA VAL A 268 10.94 19.29 -24.58
C VAL A 268 12.06 20.29 -24.27
N GLY A 269 12.87 20.05 -23.23
CA GLY A 269 14.02 20.90 -22.91
C GLY A 269 15.08 20.93 -23.99
N ALA A 270 15.32 19.81 -24.67
CA ALA A 270 16.27 19.74 -25.79
C ALA A 270 15.77 20.46 -27.07
N ALA A 271 14.45 20.48 -27.28
CA ALA A 271 13.83 21.13 -28.45
C ALA A 271 13.73 22.67 -28.30
N ALA A 272 13.76 23.19 -27.07
CA ALA A 272 13.64 24.61 -26.79
C ALA A 272 14.80 25.47 -27.34
N PRO A 273 16.10 25.10 -27.18
CA PRO A 273 17.20 25.91 -27.70
C PRO A 273 17.27 25.93 -29.24
N VAL A 274 16.87 24.85 -29.93
CA VAL A 274 16.84 24.79 -31.39
C VAL A 274 15.79 25.73 -31.97
N ARG A 275 14.65 25.88 -31.30
CA ARG A 275 13.57 26.79 -31.72
C ARG A 275 13.95 28.27 -31.50
N ALA A 276 14.68 28.57 -30.42
CA ALA A 276 15.21 29.91 -30.17
C ALA A 276 16.31 30.31 -31.20
N ALA A 277 17.18 29.39 -31.59
CA ALA A 277 18.19 29.61 -32.59
C ALA A 277 17.62 29.79 -34.01
N ASN A 278 16.59 29.04 -34.38
CA ASN A 278 15.92 29.19 -35.68
C ASN A 278 14.95 30.38 -35.75
N GLY A 279 14.46 30.87 -34.61
CA GLY A 279 13.61 32.09 -34.54
C GLY A 279 14.40 33.39 -34.59
N ALA A 280 15.73 33.35 -34.36
CA ALA A 280 16.62 34.51 -34.44
C ALA A 280 17.20 34.76 -35.84
N ALA A 281 17.03 33.85 -36.78
CA ALA A 281 17.37 34.04 -38.18
C ALA A 281 16.19 34.68 -38.91
N VAL A 282 15.98 36.00 -38.73
CA VAL A 282 15.16 36.80 -39.61
C VAL A 282 15.98 37.02 -40.88
N PRO A 283 15.55 36.55 -42.07
CA PRO A 283 16.21 36.86 -43.31
C PRO A 283 15.86 38.31 -43.70
N GLY A 284 16.89 39.18 -43.75
CA GLY A 284 16.94 40.28 -44.67
C GLY A 284 16.03 41.46 -44.43
N ALA A 285 16.51 42.48 -43.72
CA ALA A 285 16.16 43.84 -44.08
C ALA A 285 16.95 44.20 -45.34
N PRO A 286 16.32 44.69 -46.45
CA PRO A 286 17.04 45.13 -47.65
C PRO A 286 17.69 46.48 -47.42
N GLY A 287 19.02 46.52 -47.72
CA GLY A 287 19.73 47.65 -48.19
C GLY A 287 19.57 49.03 -47.50
N GLN A 288 20.43 49.33 -46.53
CA GLN A 288 20.86 50.71 -46.36
C GLN A 288 22.18 50.84 -47.17
N ALA A 289 22.06 51.61 -48.31
CA ALA A 289 23.14 52.04 -49.12
C ALA A 289 24.16 52.84 -48.27
N GLN A 290 25.41 52.41 -48.30
CA GLN A 290 26.52 53.17 -47.75
C GLN A 290 26.78 54.40 -48.66
N PRO A 291 26.86 55.64 -48.11
CA PRO A 291 27.26 56.79 -48.90
C PRO A 291 28.77 56.69 -49.22
N PRO A 292 29.21 57.21 -50.41
CA PRO A 292 30.61 57.08 -50.86
C PRO A 292 31.54 57.95 -49.97
N PRO A 293 32.83 57.56 -49.89
CA PRO A 293 33.80 58.28 -49.08
C PRO A 293 34.10 59.63 -49.75
N SER A 294 33.93 60.72 -48.98
CA SER A 294 34.31 62.07 -49.37
C SER A 294 35.84 62.17 -49.39
N SER A 295 36.37 62.39 -50.58
CA SER A 295 37.72 62.90 -50.83
C SER A 295 37.87 64.37 -50.40
N HIS A 296 38.71 64.65 -49.45
CA HIS A 296 39.43 65.92 -49.28
C HIS A 296 40.81 65.53 -48.69
N GLN A 297 41.84 65.52 -49.53
CA GLN A 297 42.73 66.59 -50.01
C GLN A 297 43.23 67.49 -48.87
N LEU A 298 44.53 67.28 -48.67
CA LEU A 298 45.63 68.23 -48.74
C LEU A 298 45.37 69.61 -48.08
N ASP A 299 46.07 69.83 -47.00
CA ASP A 299 47.25 70.70 -46.83
C ASP A 299 47.83 70.54 -45.45
#